data_d75235d04d86dc2e203f4f1bdca916ea
#
_entry.id   d75235d04d86dc2e203f4f1bdca916ea
#
_cell.length_a   1.000
_cell.length_b   1.000
_cell.length_c   1.000
_cell.angle_alpha   90.00
_cell.angle_beta   90.00
_cell.angle_gamma   90.00
#
_symmetry.space_group_name_H-M   'P 1'
#
loop_
_entity.id
_entity.type
_entity.pdbx_description
1 polymer ?
#
loop_
_entity_poly.entity_id
_entity_poly.type
_entity_poly.pdbx_seq_one_letter_code
_entity_poly.pdbx_strand_id
1 'polypeptide(L)'
;MPVDRDRALRIALLTYRGKPHVGGQGVYVRHLSKALVDLGHQVEVLGGPPYPMLDERVPLIELPSLDIWSDPHPMRKPRIWEWKDWTDVAEHASFSTGNFSEPMAFSLRAWRHLRHRRDEFDLIHDNQTLGWGLLKLQQEGWPILETIHHPITVDRKLELEHARTPWEKFGKRRWYSFTKMQSQVAQRMTRVMSV
;
A
#
# COMPACT_ATOMS: atom_id res chain seq x y z
N MET A 1 30.91 8.57 1.83
CA MET A 1 30.89 8.61 3.29
C MET A 1 30.60 7.21 3.80
N PRO A 2 31.30 6.68 4.79
CA PRO A 2 30.93 5.41 5.41
C PRO A 2 29.54 5.59 6.03
N VAL A 3 28.66 4.61 5.76
CA VAL A 3 27.32 4.58 6.38
C VAL A 3 27.54 4.20 7.84
N ASP A 4 27.14 5.10 8.75
CA ASP A 4 27.08 4.78 10.18
C ASP A 4 25.98 3.72 10.37
N ARG A 5 26.40 2.48 10.59
CA ARG A 5 25.50 1.32 10.71
C ARG A 5 24.75 1.27 12.05
N ASP A 6 25.21 2.07 13.01
CA ASP A 6 24.66 2.07 14.38
C ASP A 6 23.69 3.23 14.59
N ARG A 7 23.47 4.06 13.58
CA ARG A 7 22.52 5.19 13.67
C ARG A 7 21.08 4.69 13.70
N ALA A 8 20.32 5.10 14.69
CA ALA A 8 18.86 4.97 14.72
C ALA A 8 18.21 5.70 13.52
N LEU A 9 17.35 5.01 12.79
CA LEU A 9 16.59 5.56 11.67
C LEU A 9 15.18 5.92 12.09
N ARG A 10 14.62 6.93 11.44
CA ARG A 10 13.19 7.30 11.49
C ARG A 10 12.52 6.77 10.24
N ILE A 11 11.61 5.83 10.40
CA ILE A 11 11.05 5.04 9.32
C ILE A 11 9.54 5.26 9.22
N ALA A 12 9.06 5.70 8.06
CA ALA A 12 7.64 5.65 7.71
C ALA A 12 7.35 4.30 7.02
N LEU A 13 6.64 3.41 7.71
CA LEU A 13 6.27 2.09 7.19
C LEU A 13 4.84 2.12 6.65
N LEU A 14 4.66 1.79 5.38
CA LEU A 14 3.38 1.89 4.67
C LEU A 14 2.71 0.54 4.52
N THR A 15 1.39 0.47 4.73
CA THR A 15 0.58 -0.71 4.42
C THR A 15 -0.83 -0.31 4.00
N TYR A 16 -1.23 -0.63 2.78
CA TYR A 16 -2.56 -0.25 2.28
C TYR A 16 -3.70 -1.09 2.87
N ARG A 17 -3.39 -2.25 3.43
CA ARG A 17 -4.32 -3.14 4.15
C ARG A 17 -3.61 -3.82 5.32
N GLY A 18 -4.13 -3.64 6.50
CA GLY A 18 -3.54 -4.19 7.71
C GLY A 18 -4.42 -5.22 8.41
N LYS A 19 -5.11 -6.14 7.67
CA LYS A 19 -5.93 -7.18 8.32
C LYS A 19 -5.15 -7.84 9.46
N PRO A 20 -5.63 -7.75 10.73
CA PRO A 20 -4.81 -8.11 11.89
C PRO A 20 -4.61 -9.61 12.06
N HIS A 21 -5.54 -10.43 11.55
CA HIS A 21 -5.57 -11.89 11.82
C HIS A 21 -5.51 -12.74 10.55
N VAL A 22 -5.74 -12.18 9.38
CA VAL A 22 -5.81 -12.90 8.09
C VAL A 22 -5.15 -12.08 7.00
N GLY A 23 -4.27 -12.70 6.23
CA GLY A 23 -3.54 -12.03 5.15
C GLY A 23 -2.17 -11.52 5.64
N GLY A 24 -1.11 -11.90 4.93
CA GLY A 24 0.28 -11.72 5.37
C GLY A 24 0.70 -10.29 5.69
N GLN A 25 0.15 -9.27 5.01
CA GLN A 25 0.63 -7.88 5.10
C GLN A 25 0.47 -7.25 6.49
N GLY A 26 -0.71 -7.36 7.13
CA GLY A 26 -0.94 -6.78 8.45
C GLY A 26 -0.11 -7.46 9.54
N VAL A 27 0.00 -8.78 9.48
CA VAL A 27 0.83 -9.57 10.41
C VAL A 27 2.32 -9.23 10.21
N TYR A 28 2.77 -9.15 8.97
CA TYR A 28 4.14 -8.76 8.64
C TYR A 28 4.50 -7.38 9.19
N VAL A 29 3.65 -6.37 8.93
CA VAL A 29 3.88 -5.00 9.41
C VAL A 29 3.93 -4.94 10.94
N ARG A 30 3.05 -5.68 11.63
CA ARG A 30 3.07 -5.78 13.10
C ARG A 30 4.42 -6.29 13.62
N HIS A 31 4.92 -7.38 13.05
CA HIS A 31 6.18 -7.97 13.50
C HIS A 31 7.39 -7.14 13.09
N LEU A 32 7.39 -6.63 11.86
CA LEU A 32 8.48 -5.80 11.35
C LEU A 32 8.61 -4.51 12.15
N SER A 33 7.50 -3.78 12.36
CA SER A 33 7.53 -2.51 13.10
C SER A 33 8.03 -2.70 14.53
N LYS A 34 7.55 -3.77 15.21
CA LYS A 34 8.03 -4.14 16.53
C LYS A 34 9.53 -4.45 16.54
N ALA A 35 10.00 -5.27 15.61
CA ALA A 35 11.41 -5.65 15.52
C ALA A 35 12.32 -4.43 15.25
N LEU A 36 11.88 -3.51 14.41
CA LEU A 36 12.63 -2.28 14.12
C LEU A 36 12.73 -1.38 15.37
N VAL A 37 11.65 -1.28 16.17
CA VAL A 37 11.69 -0.55 17.44
C VAL A 37 12.59 -1.25 18.46
N ASP A 38 12.54 -2.59 18.54
CA ASP A 38 13.43 -3.37 19.42
C ASP A 38 14.93 -3.20 19.01
N LEU A 39 15.22 -2.89 17.75
CA LEU A 39 16.55 -2.53 17.27
C LEU A 39 16.95 -1.06 17.49
N GLY A 40 16.06 -0.26 18.10
CA GLY A 40 16.32 1.14 18.43
C GLY A 40 15.94 2.15 17.35
N HIS A 41 15.24 1.72 16.30
CA HIS A 41 14.71 2.64 15.28
C HIS A 41 13.40 3.29 15.74
N GLN A 42 13.10 4.45 15.19
CA GLN A 42 11.80 5.13 15.34
C GLN A 42 10.92 4.77 14.16
N VAL A 43 9.76 4.17 14.41
CA VAL A 43 8.86 3.70 13.35
C VAL A 43 7.49 4.32 13.53
N GLU A 44 6.95 4.91 12.47
CA GLU A 44 5.54 5.30 12.35
C GLU A 44 4.91 4.49 11.21
N VAL A 45 3.78 3.86 11.46
CA VAL A 45 3.04 3.11 10.45
C VAL A 45 1.92 3.96 9.88
N LEU A 46 1.88 4.10 8.56
CA LEU A 46 0.74 4.65 7.85
C LEU A 46 -0.09 3.48 7.30
N GLY A 47 -1.30 3.32 7.80
CA GLY A 47 -2.17 2.21 7.46
C GLY A 47 -3.45 2.61 6.74
N GLY A 48 -3.86 1.78 5.77
CA GLY A 48 -5.22 1.80 5.21
C GLY A 48 -6.14 0.78 5.88
N PRO A 49 -7.47 0.95 5.79
CA PRO A 49 -8.41 0.02 6.39
C PRO A 49 -8.43 -1.35 5.66
N PRO A 50 -8.70 -2.46 6.37
CA PRO A 50 -8.75 -2.53 7.83
C PRO A 50 -7.37 -2.31 8.43
N TYR A 51 -7.32 -1.50 9.51
CA TYR A 51 -6.07 -1.05 10.10
C TYR A 51 -5.32 -2.18 10.80
N PRO A 52 -3.96 -2.15 10.79
CA PRO A 52 -3.16 -3.15 11.48
C PRO A 52 -3.24 -2.99 13.00
N MET A 53 -3.14 -4.10 13.72
CA MET A 53 -2.88 -4.10 15.17
C MET A 53 -1.38 -4.09 15.40
N LEU A 54 -0.86 -3.03 16.01
CA LEU A 54 0.57 -2.81 16.21
C LEU A 54 0.97 -2.98 17.69
N ASP A 55 2.28 -3.01 17.95
CA ASP A 55 2.85 -2.84 19.28
C ASP A 55 2.53 -1.41 19.79
N GLU A 56 2.23 -1.25 21.07
CA GLU A 56 1.82 0.04 21.68
C GLU A 56 2.86 1.17 21.55
N ARG A 57 4.11 0.82 21.28
CA ARG A 57 5.21 1.77 21.04
C ARG A 57 5.26 2.31 19.62
N VAL A 58 4.48 1.71 18.71
CA VAL A 58 4.48 2.06 17.29
C VAL A 58 3.26 2.93 16.98
N PRO A 59 3.42 4.22 16.70
CA PRO A 59 2.33 5.08 16.28
C PRO A 59 1.70 4.59 14.96
N LEU A 60 0.37 4.59 14.92
CA LEU A 60 -0.41 4.33 13.72
C LEU A 60 -1.06 5.62 13.23
N ILE A 61 -0.77 5.99 11.99
CA ILE A 61 -1.49 7.02 11.25
C ILE A 61 -2.51 6.35 10.35
N GLU A 62 -3.77 6.51 10.67
CA GLU A 62 -4.86 5.98 9.89
C GLU A 62 -5.12 6.85 8.65
N LEU A 63 -4.84 6.32 7.47
CA LEU A 63 -5.18 6.95 6.21
C LEU A 63 -6.56 6.45 5.76
N PRO A 64 -7.61 7.29 5.82
CA PRO A 64 -8.95 6.85 5.49
C PRO A 64 -9.05 6.49 4.01
N SER A 65 -9.99 5.59 3.69
CA SER A 65 -10.39 5.26 2.33
C SER A 65 -11.91 5.27 2.21
N LEU A 66 -12.42 5.06 1.00
CA LEU A 66 -13.86 4.84 0.80
C LEU A 66 -14.34 3.50 1.37
N ASP A 67 -13.41 2.66 1.85
CA ASP A 67 -13.68 1.36 2.47
C ASP A 67 -14.65 0.50 1.65
N ILE A 68 -14.39 0.45 0.35
CA ILE A 68 -15.24 -0.24 -0.64
C ILE A 68 -15.29 -1.76 -0.39
N TRP A 69 -14.22 -2.29 0.21
CA TRP A 69 -14.00 -3.72 0.43
C TRP A 69 -14.15 -4.15 1.88
N SER A 70 -14.90 -3.36 2.66
CA SER A 70 -15.13 -3.67 4.07
C SER A 70 -16.01 -4.90 4.27
N ASP A 71 -15.66 -5.70 5.27
CA ASP A 71 -16.54 -6.76 5.76
C ASP A 71 -17.68 -6.12 6.58
N PRO A 72 -18.92 -6.65 6.55
CA PRO A 72 -19.40 -7.82 5.82
C PRO A 72 -19.92 -7.54 4.40
N HIS A 73 -19.83 -6.31 3.90
CA HIS A 73 -20.39 -5.89 2.62
C HIS A 73 -19.30 -5.48 1.62
N PRO A 74 -18.53 -6.44 1.06
CA PRO A 74 -17.54 -6.13 0.03
C PRO A 74 -18.24 -5.57 -1.21
N MET A 75 -17.55 -4.68 -1.91
CA MET A 75 -18.05 -3.99 -3.11
C MET A 75 -19.22 -3.00 -2.80
N ARG A 76 -19.23 -2.41 -1.60
CA ARG A 76 -20.21 -1.36 -1.32
C ARG A 76 -20.01 -0.17 -2.27
N LYS A 77 -21.09 0.50 -2.61
CA LYS A 77 -21.04 1.72 -3.42
C LYS A 77 -20.95 2.93 -2.50
N PRO A 78 -19.82 3.65 -2.47
CA PRO A 78 -19.71 4.87 -1.70
C PRO A 78 -20.72 5.91 -2.19
N ARG A 79 -21.26 6.69 -1.26
CA ARG A 79 -22.18 7.79 -1.57
C ARG A 79 -21.37 9.06 -1.84
N ILE A 80 -21.91 9.98 -2.65
CA ILE A 80 -21.22 11.20 -3.08
C ILE A 80 -20.75 12.06 -1.90
N TRP A 81 -21.50 12.12 -0.81
CA TRP A 81 -21.13 12.88 0.39
C TRP A 81 -20.01 12.24 1.24
N GLU A 82 -19.58 11.02 0.91
CA GLU A 82 -18.41 10.38 1.52
C GLU A 82 -17.09 10.86 0.87
N TRP A 83 -17.18 11.50 -0.30
CA TRP A 83 -16.01 12.03 -0.99
C TRP A 83 -15.53 13.30 -0.28
N LYS A 84 -14.37 13.22 0.33
CA LYS A 84 -13.74 14.34 1.05
C LYS A 84 -12.73 15.09 0.18
N ASP A 85 -12.15 14.39 -0.79
CA ASP A 85 -11.13 14.94 -1.67
C ASP A 85 -11.09 14.24 -3.04
N TRP A 86 -10.22 14.76 -3.93
CA TRP A 86 -10.05 14.21 -5.28
C TRP A 86 -9.56 12.76 -5.30
N THR A 87 -8.85 12.30 -4.25
CA THR A 87 -8.38 10.91 -4.16
C THR A 87 -9.57 9.94 -4.02
N ASP A 88 -10.59 10.36 -3.27
CA ASP A 88 -11.84 9.58 -3.12
C ASP A 88 -12.57 9.49 -4.45
N VAL A 89 -12.61 10.60 -5.21
CA VAL A 89 -13.20 10.60 -6.56
C VAL A 89 -12.43 9.66 -7.49
N ALA A 90 -11.10 9.70 -7.46
CA ALA A 90 -10.25 8.82 -8.26
C ALA A 90 -10.41 7.35 -7.86
N GLU A 91 -10.52 7.06 -6.57
CA GLU A 91 -10.75 5.72 -6.03
C GLU A 91 -12.09 5.17 -6.52
N HIS A 92 -13.17 5.96 -6.37
CA HIS A 92 -14.51 5.58 -6.83
C HIS A 92 -14.54 5.39 -8.35
N ALA A 93 -13.99 6.31 -9.13
CA ALA A 93 -13.93 6.20 -10.58
C ALA A 93 -13.18 4.94 -11.03
N SER A 94 -12.04 4.65 -10.42
CA SER A 94 -11.28 3.44 -10.69
C SER A 94 -12.08 2.17 -10.35
N PHE A 95 -12.71 2.12 -9.17
CA PHE A 95 -13.58 1.03 -8.76
C PHE A 95 -14.76 0.85 -9.71
N SER A 96 -15.44 1.92 -10.13
CA SER A 96 -16.58 1.88 -11.04
C SER A 96 -16.26 1.28 -12.40
N THR A 97 -14.99 1.25 -12.78
CA THR A 97 -14.51 0.56 -13.99
C THR A 97 -14.15 -0.91 -13.74
N GLY A 98 -14.42 -1.45 -12.54
CA GLY A 98 -14.11 -2.83 -12.16
C GLY A 98 -12.66 -3.09 -11.78
N ASN A 99 -11.89 -2.05 -11.45
CA ASN A 99 -10.50 -2.17 -11.03
C ASN A 99 -10.39 -2.20 -9.49
N PHE A 100 -9.41 -2.93 -8.96
CA PHE A 100 -9.08 -2.87 -7.54
C PHE A 100 -8.27 -1.60 -7.25
N SER A 101 -8.93 -0.60 -6.68
CA SER A 101 -8.44 0.79 -6.59
C SER A 101 -7.61 1.10 -5.34
N GLU A 102 -7.67 0.26 -4.30
CA GLU A 102 -7.06 0.55 -2.99
C GLU A 102 -5.56 0.88 -3.04
N PRO A 103 -4.69 0.11 -3.72
CA PRO A 103 -3.25 0.43 -3.72
C PRO A 103 -2.96 1.80 -4.34
N MET A 104 -3.68 2.17 -5.40
CA MET A 104 -3.55 3.47 -6.04
C MET A 104 -3.95 4.59 -5.08
N ALA A 105 -5.15 4.50 -4.53
CA ALA A 105 -5.70 5.54 -3.67
C ALA A 105 -4.89 5.70 -2.38
N PHE A 106 -4.52 4.59 -1.73
CA PHE A 106 -3.67 4.61 -0.55
C PHE A 106 -2.33 5.30 -0.81
N SER A 107 -1.64 4.93 -1.89
CA SER A 107 -0.34 5.52 -2.22
C SER A 107 -0.41 7.03 -2.44
N LEU A 108 -1.50 7.53 -3.04
CA LEU A 108 -1.72 8.95 -3.25
C LEU A 108 -2.00 9.69 -1.93
N ARG A 109 -2.74 9.07 -1.02
CA ARG A 109 -2.97 9.61 0.33
C ARG A 109 -1.67 9.62 1.14
N ALA A 110 -0.88 8.55 1.08
CA ALA A 110 0.44 8.48 1.72
C ALA A 110 1.37 9.57 1.18
N TRP A 111 1.43 9.76 -0.16
CA TRP A 111 2.19 10.86 -0.75
C TRP A 111 1.74 12.23 -0.22
N ARG A 112 0.44 12.51 -0.19
CA ARG A 112 -0.09 13.79 0.33
C ARG A 112 0.26 14.02 1.80
N HIS A 113 0.24 12.97 2.60
CA HIS A 113 0.58 13.04 4.02
C HIS A 113 2.08 13.26 4.23
N LEU A 114 2.93 12.53 3.49
CA LEU A 114 4.38 12.54 3.70
C LEU A 114 5.11 13.71 3.02
N ARG A 115 4.62 14.22 1.88
CA ARG A 115 5.33 15.23 1.07
C ARG A 115 5.80 16.47 1.84
N HIS A 116 5.15 16.82 2.95
CA HIS A 116 5.50 17.96 3.79
C HIS A 116 6.23 17.58 5.09
N ARG A 117 6.55 16.29 5.26
CA ARG A 117 7.19 15.72 6.46
C ARG A 117 8.60 15.18 6.18
N ARG A 118 9.27 15.76 5.17
CA ARG A 118 10.57 15.24 4.68
C ARG A 118 11.63 15.16 5.78
N ASP A 119 11.63 16.10 6.71
CA ASP A 119 12.61 16.19 7.80
C ASP A 119 12.29 15.26 8.97
N GLU A 120 11.12 14.62 8.97
CA GLU A 120 10.70 13.71 10.04
C GLU A 120 11.17 12.28 9.85
N PHE A 121 11.48 11.88 8.60
CA PHE A 121 11.83 10.50 8.27
C PHE A 121 13.11 10.41 7.43
N ASP A 122 13.89 9.36 7.71
CA ASP A 122 15.09 9.02 6.95
C ASP A 122 14.79 8.07 5.79
N LEU A 123 13.69 7.27 5.91
CA LEU A 123 13.33 6.22 4.96
C LEU A 123 11.81 6.02 4.93
N ILE A 124 11.27 5.76 3.75
CA ILE A 124 9.95 5.17 3.55
C ILE A 124 10.15 3.68 3.25
N HIS A 125 9.45 2.82 4.00
CA HIS A 125 9.40 1.38 3.73
C HIS A 125 7.98 1.01 3.28
N ASP A 126 7.80 0.71 2.00
CA ASP A 126 6.50 0.30 1.47
C ASP A 126 6.31 -1.21 1.54
N ASN A 127 5.14 -1.64 1.99
CA ASN A 127 4.76 -3.03 2.11
C ASN A 127 3.82 -3.43 0.97
N GLN A 128 4.41 -3.56 -0.23
CA GLN A 128 3.74 -4.00 -1.46
C GLN A 128 2.51 -3.17 -1.89
N THR A 129 2.50 -1.88 -1.62
CA THR A 129 1.47 -1.00 -2.19
C THR A 129 1.69 -0.80 -3.68
N LEU A 130 2.92 -0.44 -4.07
CA LEU A 130 3.35 -0.25 -5.45
C LEU A 130 2.42 0.67 -6.25
N GLY A 131 1.99 1.77 -5.63
CA GLY A 131 1.09 2.74 -6.24
C GLY A 131 1.83 3.99 -6.76
N TRP A 132 1.15 4.78 -7.61
CA TRP A 132 1.73 5.99 -8.24
C TRP A 132 2.26 7.04 -7.25
N GLY A 133 1.68 7.10 -6.03
CA GLY A 133 2.13 8.00 -4.98
C GLY A 133 3.59 7.76 -4.57
N LEU A 134 4.06 6.51 -4.62
CA LEU A 134 5.46 6.17 -4.32
C LEU A 134 6.43 6.74 -5.36
N LEU A 135 6.05 6.73 -6.65
CA LEU A 135 6.88 7.35 -7.68
C LEU A 135 6.99 8.87 -7.48
N LYS A 136 5.91 9.52 -7.02
CA LYS A 136 5.94 10.94 -6.69
C LYS A 136 6.91 11.21 -5.52
N LEU A 137 6.82 10.42 -4.46
CA LEU A 137 7.76 10.52 -3.34
C LEU A 137 9.20 10.28 -3.78
N GLN A 138 9.45 9.27 -4.61
CA GLN A 138 10.80 9.00 -5.14
C GLN A 138 11.31 10.19 -5.99
N GLN A 139 10.46 10.80 -6.84
CA GLN A 139 10.81 11.99 -7.62
C GLN A 139 11.11 13.21 -6.74
N GLU A 140 10.48 13.31 -5.58
CA GLU A 140 10.75 14.34 -4.55
C GLU A 140 12.00 14.01 -3.71
N GLY A 141 12.76 12.96 -4.06
CA GLY A 141 14.03 12.59 -3.42
C GLY A 141 13.91 11.74 -2.17
N TRP A 142 12.75 11.13 -1.91
CA TRP A 142 12.61 10.22 -0.78
C TRP A 142 13.37 8.90 -1.00
N PRO A 143 14.17 8.45 -0.03
CA PRO A 143 14.66 7.09 0.00
C PRO A 143 13.49 6.14 0.25
N ILE A 144 13.26 5.21 -0.68
CA ILE A 144 12.17 4.23 -0.56
C ILE A 144 12.76 2.83 -0.64
N LEU A 145 12.38 1.98 0.30
CA LEU A 145 12.56 0.52 0.27
C LEU A 145 11.20 -0.12 -0.01
N GLU A 146 11.14 -0.91 -1.04
CA GLU A 146 9.93 -1.65 -1.43
C GLU A 146 10.06 -3.11 -1.04
N THR A 147 9.07 -3.67 -0.31
CA THR A 147 8.99 -5.11 -0.04
C THR A 147 7.90 -5.74 -0.88
N ILE A 148 8.25 -6.77 -1.64
CA ILE A 148 7.33 -7.56 -2.46
C ILE A 148 7.18 -8.95 -1.84
N HIS A 149 5.98 -9.28 -1.40
CA HIS A 149 5.66 -10.57 -0.77
C HIS A 149 5.15 -11.61 -1.77
N HIS A 150 4.37 -11.14 -2.75
CA HIS A 150 3.64 -12.06 -3.60
C HIS A 150 3.56 -11.51 -5.03
N PRO A 151 3.91 -12.33 -6.03
CA PRO A 151 3.83 -11.92 -7.43
C PRO A 151 2.37 -12.02 -7.93
N ILE A 152 1.52 -11.05 -7.60
CA ILE A 152 0.09 -10.99 -7.97
C ILE A 152 -0.13 -11.16 -9.50
N THR A 153 0.90 -10.90 -10.29
CA THR A 153 0.89 -11.15 -11.74
C THR A 153 0.74 -12.63 -12.09
N VAL A 154 1.19 -13.54 -11.21
CA VAL A 154 1.02 -14.99 -11.36
C VAL A 154 -0.43 -15.35 -11.11
N ASP A 155 -1.05 -14.82 -10.05
CA ASP A 155 -2.48 -15.03 -9.76
C ASP A 155 -3.34 -14.54 -10.92
N ARG A 156 -3.04 -13.33 -11.44
CA ARG A 156 -3.72 -12.81 -12.61
C ARG A 156 -3.64 -13.77 -13.79
N LYS A 157 -2.48 -14.37 -14.07
CA LYS A 157 -2.28 -15.32 -15.17
C LYS A 157 -3.16 -16.56 -14.95
N LEU A 158 -3.05 -17.18 -13.78
CA LEU A 158 -3.82 -18.38 -13.43
C LEU A 158 -5.33 -18.13 -13.48
N GLU A 159 -5.80 -17.02 -12.93
CA GLU A 159 -7.20 -16.65 -12.93
C GLU A 159 -7.74 -16.43 -14.36
N LEU A 160 -6.93 -15.86 -15.25
CA LEU A 160 -7.31 -15.66 -16.65
C LEU A 160 -7.30 -16.96 -17.46
N GLU A 161 -6.43 -17.91 -17.12
CA GLU A 161 -6.37 -19.24 -17.73
C GLU A 161 -7.57 -20.11 -17.32
N HIS A 162 -8.01 -19.98 -16.05
CA HIS A 162 -9.16 -20.73 -15.52
C HIS A 162 -10.53 -20.10 -15.81
N ALA A 163 -10.57 -18.93 -16.46
CA ALA A 163 -11.82 -18.26 -16.82
C ALA A 163 -12.59 -19.07 -17.87
N ARG A 164 -13.82 -19.46 -17.55
CA ARG A 164 -14.67 -20.36 -18.36
C ARG A 164 -15.40 -19.64 -19.50
N THR A 165 -15.65 -18.33 -19.35
CA THR A 165 -16.39 -17.53 -20.32
C THR A 165 -15.62 -16.28 -20.74
N PRO A 166 -15.86 -15.74 -21.95
CA PRO A 166 -15.27 -14.47 -22.37
C PRO A 166 -15.61 -13.32 -21.43
N TRP A 167 -16.81 -13.34 -20.86
CA TRP A 167 -17.28 -12.30 -19.92
C TRP A 167 -16.56 -12.37 -18.57
N GLU A 168 -16.40 -13.58 -18.03
CA GLU A 168 -15.59 -13.81 -16.82
C GLU A 168 -14.13 -13.36 -17.04
N LYS A 169 -13.55 -13.71 -18.19
CA LYS A 169 -12.21 -13.30 -18.59
C LYS A 169 -12.07 -11.77 -18.67
N PHE A 170 -13.08 -11.09 -19.21
CA PHE A 170 -13.12 -9.63 -19.25
C PHE A 170 -13.17 -9.05 -17.84
N GLY A 171 -14.06 -9.54 -16.96
CA GLY A 171 -14.15 -9.10 -15.56
C GLY A 171 -12.85 -9.27 -14.80
N LYS A 172 -12.21 -10.44 -14.91
CA LYS A 172 -10.90 -10.71 -14.30
C LYS A 172 -9.80 -9.80 -14.85
N ARG A 173 -9.76 -9.52 -16.16
CA ARG A 173 -8.81 -8.55 -16.73
C ARG A 173 -9.01 -7.15 -16.17
N ARG A 174 -10.24 -6.73 -15.96
CA ARG A 174 -10.56 -5.42 -15.35
C ARG A 174 -10.13 -5.39 -13.89
N TRP A 175 -10.49 -6.41 -13.12
CA TRP A 175 -10.10 -6.55 -11.72
C TRP A 175 -8.60 -6.43 -11.52
N TYR A 176 -7.83 -7.23 -12.24
CA TYR A 176 -6.37 -7.27 -12.14
C TYR A 176 -5.65 -6.15 -12.90
N SER A 177 -6.37 -5.13 -13.41
CA SER A 177 -5.71 -4.05 -14.17
C SER A 177 -4.74 -3.22 -13.30
N PHE A 178 -4.93 -3.17 -11.99
CA PHE A 178 -4.01 -2.54 -11.03
C PHE A 178 -2.61 -3.17 -11.03
N THR A 179 -2.48 -4.46 -11.39
CA THR A 179 -1.17 -5.12 -11.46
C THR A 179 -0.25 -4.50 -12.51
N LYS A 180 -0.80 -3.85 -13.54
CA LYS A 180 -0.02 -3.09 -14.53
C LYS A 180 0.66 -1.89 -13.85
N MET A 181 -0.07 -1.16 -13.00
CA MET A 181 0.49 -0.07 -12.19
C MET A 181 1.58 -0.60 -11.27
N GLN A 182 1.29 -1.64 -10.50
CA GLN A 182 2.25 -2.22 -9.57
C GLN A 182 3.54 -2.67 -10.26
N SER A 183 3.43 -3.35 -11.41
CA SER A 183 4.60 -3.76 -12.20
C SER A 183 5.41 -2.56 -12.70
N GLN A 184 4.75 -1.50 -13.18
CA GLN A 184 5.42 -0.28 -13.64
C GLN A 184 6.11 0.47 -12.51
N VAL A 185 5.51 0.48 -11.32
CA VAL A 185 6.10 1.09 -10.12
C VAL A 185 7.29 0.27 -9.66
N ALA A 186 7.14 -1.06 -9.50
CA ALA A 186 8.22 -1.95 -9.10
C ALA A 186 9.47 -1.83 -9.99
N GLN A 187 9.28 -1.76 -11.32
CA GLN A 187 10.38 -1.58 -12.28
C GLN A 187 11.13 -0.26 -12.14
N ARG A 188 10.53 0.74 -11.52
CA ARG A 188 11.11 2.08 -11.33
C ARG A 188 11.63 2.32 -9.91
N MET A 189 11.32 1.44 -8.98
CA MET A 189 11.86 1.51 -7.61
C MET A 189 13.36 1.18 -7.63
N THR A 190 14.13 1.99 -6.91
CA THR A 190 15.60 1.84 -6.86
C THR A 190 16.07 0.77 -5.87
N ARG A 191 15.24 0.46 -4.87
CA ARG A 191 15.53 -0.54 -3.84
C ARG A 191 14.31 -1.41 -3.62
N VAL A 192 14.45 -2.68 -3.99
CA VAL A 192 13.38 -3.68 -3.86
C VAL A 192 13.93 -4.88 -3.09
N MET A 193 13.14 -5.36 -2.15
CA MET A 193 13.37 -6.58 -1.39
C MET A 193 12.22 -7.55 -1.66
N SER A 194 12.53 -8.82 -1.80
CA SER A 194 11.54 -9.90 -1.89
C SER A 194 11.63 -10.80 -0.66
N VAL A 195 10.51 -11.22 -0.13
CA VAL A 195 10.38 -12.13 1.01
C VAL A 195 9.53 -13.35 0.63
#